data_5a05cc43ded50735766a9ae554e9cdb9
#
_entry.id   5a05cc43ded50735766a9ae554e9cdb9
#
_cell.length_a   1.000
_cell.length_b   1.000
_cell.length_c   1.000
_cell.angle_alpha   90.00
_cell.angle_beta   90.00
_cell.angle_gamma   90.00
#
_symmetry.space_group_name_H-M   'P 1'
#
loop_
_entity.id
_entity.type
_entity.pdbx_description
1 polymer ?
#
loop_
_entity_poly.entity_id
_entity_poly.type
_entity_poly.pdbx_seq_one_letter_code
_entity_poly.pdbx_strand_id
1 'polypeptide(L)'
;MRGRFGRVGTGPFAGLAALRYHPATVVRKTRRFIAMAFTLPPLPYAFDALEPSIDARTMEIHHDKHHAAYVTNLNKALEGHADLAALPIDKLIAGLDKVPEAIRTVVRNNGGGHANHSLFWETIGKGKGGEPAGHLGEAIRSVFGGFDTFKEAFTKAAMGRFGSGWAWLSADPQGKLLVESTANQDSPVMQGNTPLLGIDVWEHAYYLLYQNRRADYVNAFYNVIDWDAVGKRFATIKK
;
A
#
# COMPACT_ATOMS: atom_id res chain seq x y z
N MET A 1 31.84 39.16 95.09
CA MET A 1 30.68 39.80 95.76
C MET A 1 29.53 39.76 94.79
N ARG A 2 28.44 39.11 95.25
CA ARG A 2 27.01 39.27 94.95
C ARG A 2 26.70 39.88 93.56
N GLY A 3 26.21 39.25 92.54
CA GLY A 3 24.90 38.54 92.54
C GLY A 3 23.74 39.43 92.09
N ARG A 4 23.20 39.29 90.94
CA ARG A 4 21.73 39.49 90.70
C ARG A 4 21.24 38.75 89.48
N PHE A 5 20.21 37.91 89.72
CA PHE A 5 19.46 37.19 88.72
C PHE A 5 18.50 38.15 88.01
N GLY A 6 18.43 38.07 86.65
CA GLY A 6 17.44 38.70 85.78
C GLY A 6 16.56 37.63 85.15
N ARG A 7 15.23 37.75 85.34
CA ARG A 7 14.19 36.82 84.88
C ARG A 7 14.11 36.77 83.37
N VAL A 8 13.98 35.59 82.84
CA VAL A 8 13.65 35.29 81.47
C VAL A 8 12.17 35.36 81.25
N GLY A 9 11.70 36.21 80.30
CA GLY A 9 10.30 36.32 79.89
C GLY A 9 9.99 35.26 78.82
N THR A 10 8.91 34.53 79.08
CA THR A 10 8.32 33.58 78.14
C THR A 10 7.47 34.32 77.09
N GLY A 11 7.86 34.40 75.86
CA GLY A 11 7.04 34.82 74.68
C GLY A 11 6.41 33.63 73.99
N PRO A 12 5.24 33.77 73.32
CA PRO A 12 4.47 32.66 72.82
C PRO A 12 5.01 32.15 71.49
N PHE A 13 5.04 30.83 71.33
CA PHE A 13 5.38 30.13 70.16
C PHE A 13 4.40 30.48 68.99
N ALA A 14 4.86 31.12 67.96
CA ALA A 14 4.13 31.29 66.71
C ALA A 14 4.13 29.96 65.90
N GLY A 15 2.92 29.57 65.47
CA GLY A 15 2.69 28.28 64.88
C GLY A 15 3.44 28.08 63.55
N LEU A 16 4.03 26.89 63.36
CA LEU A 16 4.51 26.40 62.11
C LEU A 16 3.31 26.12 61.20
N ALA A 17 3.16 26.91 60.13
CA ALA A 17 2.23 26.60 59.05
C ALA A 17 2.73 25.34 58.29
N ALA A 18 1.97 24.26 58.39
CA ALA A 18 2.24 23.04 57.63
C ALA A 18 2.06 23.29 56.12
N LEU A 19 3.16 23.30 55.39
CA LEU A 19 3.13 23.25 53.89
C LEU A 19 2.43 21.98 53.46
N ARG A 20 1.20 22.12 52.96
CA ARG A 20 0.49 21.01 52.27
C ARG A 20 1.19 20.71 50.97
N TYR A 21 1.89 19.58 50.89
CA TYR A 21 2.45 19.00 49.69
C TYR A 21 1.29 18.53 48.80
N HIS A 22 1.08 19.18 47.67
CA HIS A 22 0.18 18.71 46.62
C HIS A 22 1.00 17.82 45.67
N PRO A 23 0.73 16.52 45.58
CA PRO A 23 1.40 15.70 44.59
C PRO A 23 0.94 16.14 43.19
N ALA A 24 1.88 16.62 42.39
CA ALA A 24 1.64 16.90 41.00
C ALA A 24 1.16 15.60 40.31
N THR A 25 -0.06 15.62 39.79
CA THR A 25 -0.63 14.51 39.04
C THR A 25 0.20 14.36 37.75
N VAL A 26 1.13 13.40 37.74
CA VAL A 26 1.88 13.03 36.55
C VAL A 26 0.89 12.35 35.62
N VAL A 27 0.36 13.12 34.65
CA VAL A 27 -0.42 12.57 33.54
C VAL A 27 0.56 11.74 32.71
N ARG A 28 0.62 10.44 32.98
CA ARG A 28 1.29 9.49 32.09
C ARG A 28 0.54 9.50 30.76
N LYS A 29 1.07 10.18 29.75
CA LYS A 29 0.69 9.97 28.35
C LYS A 29 0.99 8.50 28.02
N THR A 30 0.01 7.64 28.20
CA THR A 30 0.06 6.30 27.64
C THR A 30 0.21 6.47 26.13
N ARG A 31 1.40 6.20 25.59
CA ARG A 31 1.57 5.95 24.16
C ARG A 31 0.67 4.75 23.86
N ARG A 32 -0.53 5.02 23.36
CA ARG A 32 -1.32 3.99 22.69
C ARG A 32 -0.43 3.49 21.55
N PHE A 33 0.04 2.27 21.65
CA PHE A 33 0.55 1.54 20.49
C PHE A 33 -0.65 1.42 19.54
N ILE A 34 -0.71 2.30 18.54
CA ILE A 34 -1.65 2.17 17.45
C ILE A 34 -1.10 0.98 16.67
N ALA A 35 -1.80 -0.14 16.71
CA ALA A 35 -1.52 -1.26 15.82
C ALA A 35 -1.54 -0.68 14.40
N MET A 36 -0.50 -0.97 13.60
CA MET A 36 -0.46 -0.50 12.22
C MET A 36 -1.65 -1.09 11.48
N ALA A 37 -2.45 -0.23 10.84
CA ALA A 37 -3.67 -0.66 10.14
C ALA A 37 -3.34 -1.53 8.94
N PHE A 38 -2.25 -1.19 8.23
CA PHE A 38 -1.75 -1.91 7.06
C PHE A 38 -0.35 -2.44 7.33
N THR A 39 -0.05 -3.61 6.80
CA THR A 39 1.26 -4.28 6.93
C THR A 39 1.78 -4.62 5.54
N LEU A 40 3.10 -4.63 5.40
CA LEU A 40 3.74 -5.12 4.18
C LEU A 40 3.49 -6.64 4.10
N PRO A 41 2.76 -7.13 3.09
CA PRO A 41 2.56 -8.57 2.95
C PRO A 41 3.89 -9.24 2.57
N PRO A 42 4.22 -10.43 3.09
CA PRO A 42 5.40 -11.15 2.64
C PRO A 42 5.25 -11.55 1.17
N LEU A 43 6.37 -11.58 0.43
CA LEU A 43 6.38 -12.17 -0.91
C LEU A 43 6.11 -13.68 -0.81
N PRO A 44 5.28 -14.24 -1.72
CA PRO A 44 5.02 -15.69 -1.74
C PRO A 44 6.17 -16.51 -2.36
N TYR A 45 7.27 -15.88 -2.76
CA TYR A 45 8.44 -16.48 -3.40
C TYR A 45 9.71 -15.68 -3.06
N ALA A 46 10.89 -16.27 -3.30
CA ALA A 46 12.18 -15.61 -3.10
C ALA A 46 12.41 -14.47 -4.13
N PHE A 47 13.29 -13.52 -3.81
CA PHE A 47 13.55 -12.37 -4.68
C PHE A 47 14.08 -12.76 -6.07
N ASP A 48 14.83 -13.86 -6.18
CA ASP A 48 15.39 -14.38 -7.44
C ASP A 48 14.41 -15.28 -8.24
N ALA A 49 13.22 -15.51 -7.69
CA ALA A 49 12.28 -16.48 -8.28
C ALA A 49 11.77 -16.08 -9.68
N LEU A 50 11.81 -14.79 -10.02
CA LEU A 50 11.31 -14.27 -11.30
C LEU A 50 12.41 -14.08 -12.36
N GLU A 51 13.65 -14.45 -12.02
CA GLU A 51 14.74 -14.41 -13.00
C GLU A 51 14.50 -15.42 -14.14
N PRO A 52 14.92 -15.08 -15.38
CA PRO A 52 15.62 -13.87 -15.79
C PRO A 52 14.70 -12.68 -16.14
N SER A 53 13.39 -12.77 -15.94
CA SER A 53 12.42 -11.75 -16.38
C SER A 53 12.41 -10.50 -15.48
N ILE A 54 12.64 -10.67 -14.18
CA ILE A 54 12.81 -9.56 -13.22
C ILE A 54 13.94 -9.98 -12.27
N ASP A 55 14.96 -9.14 -12.12
CA ASP A 55 16.14 -9.48 -11.33
C ASP A 55 15.87 -9.38 -9.82
N ALA A 56 16.63 -10.18 -9.05
CA ALA A 56 16.49 -10.26 -7.60
C ALA A 56 16.67 -8.90 -6.90
N ARG A 57 17.57 -8.05 -7.40
CA ARG A 57 17.82 -6.74 -6.80
C ARG A 57 16.65 -5.78 -7.01
N THR A 58 16.04 -5.80 -8.19
CA THR A 58 14.78 -5.07 -8.44
C THR A 58 13.70 -5.54 -7.49
N MET A 59 13.50 -6.84 -7.33
CA MET A 59 12.47 -7.40 -6.44
C MET A 59 12.67 -7.00 -4.98
N GLU A 60 13.90 -7.07 -4.46
CA GLU A 60 14.24 -6.65 -3.10
C GLU A 60 13.92 -5.18 -2.85
N ILE A 61 14.37 -4.30 -3.74
CA ILE A 61 14.15 -2.85 -3.60
C ILE A 61 12.66 -2.52 -3.79
N HIS A 62 12.03 -3.11 -4.77
CA HIS A 62 10.63 -2.85 -5.11
C HIS A 62 9.70 -3.24 -3.95
N HIS A 63 9.92 -4.40 -3.32
CA HIS A 63 9.15 -4.85 -2.17
C HIS A 63 9.58 -4.16 -0.87
N ASP A 64 10.86 -4.29 -0.46
CA ASP A 64 11.32 -3.91 0.87
C ASP A 64 11.56 -2.40 1.04
N LYS A 65 11.60 -1.64 -0.05
CA LYS A 65 11.77 -0.18 0.00
C LYS A 65 10.54 0.56 -0.54
N HIS A 66 10.16 0.33 -1.80
CA HIS A 66 9.03 1.08 -2.39
C HIS A 66 7.69 0.68 -1.77
N HIS A 67 7.32 -0.60 -1.75
CA HIS A 67 6.06 -1.03 -1.14
C HIS A 67 6.04 -0.77 0.37
N ALA A 68 7.13 -1.05 1.08
CA ALA A 68 7.25 -0.75 2.51
C ALA A 68 7.07 0.75 2.83
N ALA A 69 7.57 1.65 1.97
CA ALA A 69 7.38 3.08 2.12
C ALA A 69 5.92 3.49 1.95
N TYR A 70 5.20 2.92 0.98
CA TYR A 70 3.76 3.16 0.82
C TYR A 70 2.97 2.75 2.06
N VAL A 71 3.23 1.56 2.61
CA VAL A 71 2.59 1.10 3.85
C VAL A 71 2.89 2.04 5.02
N THR A 72 4.15 2.42 5.21
CA THR A 72 4.58 3.31 6.29
C THR A 72 3.91 4.68 6.20
N ASN A 73 3.92 5.28 5.00
CA ASN A 73 3.35 6.60 4.78
C ASN A 73 1.81 6.61 4.90
N LEU A 74 1.15 5.53 4.43
CA LEU A 74 -0.29 5.36 4.59
C LEU A 74 -0.67 5.29 6.06
N ASN A 75 -0.01 4.43 6.85
CA ASN A 75 -0.27 4.30 8.27
C ASN A 75 -0.06 5.63 9.02
N LYS A 76 1.00 6.37 8.67
CA LYS A 76 1.27 7.70 9.23
C LYS A 76 0.16 8.71 8.90
N ALA A 77 -0.34 8.70 7.66
CA ALA A 77 -1.43 9.59 7.25
C ALA A 77 -2.75 9.27 7.97
N LEU A 78 -2.95 8.02 8.36
CA LEU A 78 -4.16 7.56 9.04
C LEU A 78 -4.08 7.68 10.57
N GLU A 79 -2.99 8.21 11.14
CA GLU A 79 -2.91 8.51 12.57
C GLU A 79 -4.04 9.49 12.96
N GLY A 80 -4.84 9.09 13.95
CA GLY A 80 -6.00 9.86 14.38
C GLY A 80 -7.29 9.62 13.59
N HIS A 81 -7.27 8.79 12.55
CA HIS A 81 -8.41 8.44 11.69
C HIS A 81 -8.74 6.95 11.80
N ALA A 82 -9.14 6.50 13.00
CA ALA A 82 -9.34 5.08 13.30
C ALA A 82 -10.42 4.40 12.46
N ASP A 83 -11.45 5.12 12.07
CA ASP A 83 -12.53 4.70 11.17
C ASP A 83 -12.01 4.39 9.76
N LEU A 84 -11.15 5.25 9.21
CA LEU A 84 -10.51 5.02 7.92
C LEU A 84 -9.47 3.90 7.99
N ALA A 85 -8.70 3.85 9.08
CA ALA A 85 -7.69 2.83 9.33
C ALA A 85 -8.27 1.41 9.47
N ALA A 86 -9.55 1.28 9.81
CA ALA A 86 -10.26 0.00 9.93
C ALA A 86 -10.84 -0.52 8.60
N LEU A 87 -10.83 0.30 7.54
CA LEU A 87 -11.35 -0.11 6.24
C LEU A 87 -10.38 -1.07 5.51
N PRO A 88 -10.88 -2.05 4.76
CA PRO A 88 -10.08 -2.74 3.75
C PRO A 88 -9.49 -1.73 2.77
N ILE A 89 -8.26 -1.96 2.29
CA ILE A 89 -7.54 -1.01 1.44
C ILE A 89 -8.34 -0.60 0.20
N ASP A 90 -8.99 -1.54 -0.48
CA ASP A 90 -9.79 -1.25 -1.66
C ASP A 90 -11.00 -0.35 -1.34
N LYS A 91 -11.60 -0.51 -0.15
CA LYS A 91 -12.71 0.36 0.31
C LYS A 91 -12.22 1.76 0.67
N LEU A 92 -11.04 1.86 1.26
CA LEU A 92 -10.43 3.13 1.60
C LEU A 92 -10.14 3.96 0.32
N ILE A 93 -9.49 3.36 -0.68
CA ILE A 93 -9.12 4.07 -1.91
C ILE A 93 -10.30 4.27 -2.88
N ALA A 94 -11.33 3.43 -2.83
CA ALA A 94 -12.57 3.67 -3.57
C ALA A 94 -13.38 4.85 -3.01
N GLY A 95 -13.23 5.14 -1.72
CA GLY A 95 -13.98 6.19 -1.01
C GLY A 95 -13.16 7.45 -0.74
N LEU A 96 -12.25 7.85 -1.64
CA LEU A 96 -11.37 9.03 -1.44
C LEU A 96 -12.13 10.34 -1.21
N ASP A 97 -13.34 10.46 -1.71
CA ASP A 97 -14.24 11.59 -1.46
C ASP A 97 -14.61 11.76 0.02
N LYS A 98 -14.62 10.65 0.78
CA LYS A 98 -14.89 10.60 2.23
C LYS A 98 -13.62 10.82 3.08
N VAL A 99 -12.44 10.78 2.48
CA VAL A 99 -11.19 11.04 3.17
C VAL A 99 -11.00 12.54 3.36
N PRO A 100 -10.66 13.04 4.57
CA PRO A 100 -10.39 14.46 4.81
C PRO A 100 -9.38 15.03 3.80
N GLU A 101 -9.65 16.23 3.31
CA GLU A 101 -8.84 16.88 2.26
C GLU A 101 -7.36 16.96 2.62
N ALA A 102 -7.06 17.25 3.88
CA ALA A 102 -5.68 17.40 4.38
C ALA A 102 -4.81 16.14 4.18
N ILE A 103 -5.41 14.94 4.16
CA ILE A 103 -4.69 13.67 4.01
C ILE A 103 -5.04 12.93 2.71
N ARG A 104 -6.06 13.38 1.97
CA ARG A 104 -6.62 12.67 0.80
C ARG A 104 -5.57 12.33 -0.24
N THR A 105 -4.70 13.27 -0.60
CA THR A 105 -3.63 13.04 -1.57
C THR A 105 -2.63 11.99 -1.09
N VAL A 106 -2.28 12.02 0.20
CA VAL A 106 -1.35 11.04 0.78
C VAL A 106 -1.98 9.65 0.80
N VAL A 107 -3.27 9.54 1.17
CA VAL A 107 -4.03 8.28 1.14
C VAL A 107 -4.18 7.76 -0.28
N ARG A 108 -4.52 8.62 -1.26
CA ARG A 108 -4.58 8.25 -2.68
C ARG A 108 -3.28 7.62 -3.17
N ASN A 109 -2.16 8.32 -2.95
CA ASN A 109 -0.87 7.88 -3.47
C ASN A 109 -0.34 6.63 -2.74
N ASN A 110 -0.37 6.63 -1.41
CA ASN A 110 0.22 5.54 -0.64
C ASN A 110 -0.75 4.37 -0.46
N GLY A 111 -2.06 4.63 -0.36
CA GLY A 111 -3.09 3.60 -0.37
C GLY A 111 -3.18 2.89 -1.71
N GLY A 112 -3.15 3.64 -2.80
CA GLY A 112 -3.06 3.08 -4.15
C GLY A 112 -1.77 2.29 -4.34
N GLY A 113 -0.62 2.83 -3.90
CA GLY A 113 0.65 2.11 -3.95
C GLY A 113 0.61 0.79 -3.20
N HIS A 114 0.05 0.77 -1.99
CA HIS A 114 -0.10 -0.47 -1.22
C HIS A 114 -1.02 -1.48 -1.93
N ALA A 115 -2.20 -1.05 -2.39
CA ALA A 115 -3.14 -1.93 -3.08
C ALA A 115 -2.56 -2.51 -4.37
N ASN A 116 -1.97 -1.66 -5.21
CA ASN A 116 -1.41 -2.04 -6.50
C ASN A 116 -0.27 -3.06 -6.36
N HIS A 117 0.66 -2.82 -5.42
CA HIS A 117 1.78 -3.72 -5.19
C HIS A 117 1.34 -5.04 -4.55
N SER A 118 0.38 -5.03 -3.63
CA SER A 118 -0.17 -6.27 -3.06
C SER A 118 -0.73 -7.17 -4.16
N LEU A 119 -1.52 -6.61 -5.08
CA LEU A 119 -2.03 -7.34 -6.23
C LEU A 119 -0.91 -7.83 -7.15
N PHE A 120 0.09 -6.98 -7.41
CA PHE A 120 1.21 -7.31 -8.29
C PHE A 120 1.94 -8.58 -7.82
N TRP A 121 2.28 -8.65 -6.53
CA TRP A 121 2.96 -9.82 -5.96
C TRP A 121 2.14 -11.12 -6.04
N GLU A 122 0.81 -11.01 -5.94
CA GLU A 122 -0.09 -12.16 -5.99
C GLU A 122 -0.35 -12.67 -7.41
N THR A 123 -0.13 -11.85 -8.43
CA THR A 123 -0.49 -12.17 -9.82
C THR A 123 0.70 -12.51 -10.71
N ILE A 124 1.90 -12.58 -10.12
CA ILE A 124 3.12 -13.04 -10.79
C ILE A 124 3.79 -14.14 -9.96
N GLY A 125 4.60 -15.00 -10.59
CA GLY A 125 5.24 -16.11 -9.89
C GLY A 125 6.25 -16.88 -10.72
N LYS A 126 7.05 -17.70 -10.02
CA LYS A 126 8.06 -18.59 -10.62
C LYS A 126 7.42 -19.67 -11.48
N GLY A 127 7.96 -19.86 -12.69
CA GLY A 127 7.52 -20.93 -13.61
C GLY A 127 6.09 -20.75 -14.09
N LYS A 128 5.60 -19.51 -14.06
CA LYS A 128 4.29 -19.08 -14.59
C LYS A 128 4.43 -18.61 -16.05
N GLY A 129 3.47 -17.88 -16.55
CA GLY A 129 3.41 -17.44 -17.95
C GLY A 129 2.40 -18.27 -18.76
N GLY A 130 2.58 -18.30 -20.09
CA GLY A 130 1.63 -18.96 -20.98
C GLY A 130 0.36 -18.13 -21.21
N GLU A 131 -0.76 -18.81 -21.42
CA GLU A 131 -2.06 -18.21 -21.73
C GLU A 131 -3.10 -18.52 -20.63
N PRO A 132 -4.07 -17.61 -20.40
CA PRO A 132 -5.16 -17.86 -19.49
C PRO A 132 -6.10 -18.96 -20.01
N ALA A 133 -6.50 -19.86 -19.11
CA ALA A 133 -7.43 -20.95 -19.41
C ALA A 133 -8.81 -20.71 -18.74
N GLY A 134 -9.75 -21.63 -18.96
CA GLY A 134 -11.07 -21.62 -18.34
C GLY A 134 -11.86 -20.35 -18.59
N HIS A 135 -12.67 -19.93 -17.62
CA HIS A 135 -13.55 -18.76 -17.77
C HIS A 135 -12.83 -17.45 -18.08
N LEU A 136 -11.63 -17.24 -17.55
CA LEU A 136 -10.84 -16.05 -17.89
C LEU A 136 -10.39 -16.08 -19.36
N GLY A 137 -9.89 -17.22 -19.83
CA GLY A 137 -9.48 -17.40 -21.23
C GLY A 137 -10.67 -17.23 -22.20
N GLU A 138 -11.86 -17.74 -21.84
CA GLU A 138 -13.09 -17.56 -22.62
C GLU A 138 -13.52 -16.08 -22.66
N ALA A 139 -13.48 -15.38 -21.52
CA ALA A 139 -13.80 -13.96 -21.43
C ALA A 139 -12.83 -13.11 -22.26
N ILE A 140 -11.53 -13.41 -22.21
CA ILE A 140 -10.51 -12.72 -23.00
C ILE A 140 -10.77 -12.94 -24.50
N ARG A 141 -11.04 -14.18 -24.94
CA ARG A 141 -11.40 -14.45 -26.34
C ARG A 141 -12.67 -13.71 -26.78
N SER A 142 -13.69 -13.69 -25.91
CA SER A 142 -14.96 -13.03 -26.20
C SER A 142 -14.82 -11.50 -26.33
N VAL A 143 -14.03 -10.87 -25.45
CA VAL A 143 -13.93 -9.39 -25.38
C VAL A 143 -12.90 -8.86 -26.36
N PHE A 144 -11.75 -9.55 -26.49
CA PHE A 144 -10.62 -9.05 -27.28
C PHE A 144 -10.42 -9.78 -28.63
N GLY A 145 -11.15 -10.87 -28.86
CA GLY A 145 -11.00 -11.67 -30.08
C GLY A 145 -9.93 -12.78 -29.97
N GLY A 146 -9.11 -12.78 -28.93
CA GLY A 146 -8.04 -13.75 -28.69
C GLY A 146 -7.02 -13.26 -27.70
N PHE A 147 -6.11 -14.16 -27.31
CA PHE A 147 -5.03 -13.81 -26.37
C PHE A 147 -4.02 -12.86 -26.99
N ASP A 148 -3.63 -13.05 -28.25
CA ASP A 148 -2.68 -12.18 -28.93
C ASP A 148 -3.18 -10.74 -29.01
N THR A 149 -4.46 -10.55 -29.38
CA THR A 149 -5.07 -9.22 -29.44
C THR A 149 -5.17 -8.56 -28.06
N PHE A 150 -5.48 -9.35 -27.01
CA PHE A 150 -5.39 -8.89 -25.65
C PHE A 150 -3.97 -8.44 -25.29
N LYS A 151 -2.96 -9.26 -25.62
CA LYS A 151 -1.55 -8.98 -25.39
C LYS A 151 -1.11 -7.69 -26.06
N GLU A 152 -1.51 -7.48 -27.32
CA GLU A 152 -1.28 -6.22 -28.03
C GLU A 152 -1.91 -5.02 -27.31
N ALA A 153 -3.18 -5.13 -26.89
CA ALA A 153 -3.87 -4.06 -26.19
C ALA A 153 -3.20 -3.73 -24.84
N PHE A 154 -2.84 -4.76 -24.06
CA PHE A 154 -2.18 -4.59 -22.77
C PHE A 154 -0.77 -4.00 -22.93
N THR A 155 0.01 -4.49 -23.88
CA THR A 155 1.33 -3.94 -24.22
C THR A 155 1.20 -2.47 -24.66
N LYS A 156 0.22 -2.14 -25.50
CA LYS A 156 -0.02 -0.76 -25.94
C LYS A 156 -0.36 0.15 -24.75
N ALA A 157 -1.16 -0.33 -23.79
CA ALA A 157 -1.48 0.44 -22.57
C ALA A 157 -0.23 0.67 -21.71
N ALA A 158 0.62 -0.36 -21.53
CA ALA A 158 1.87 -0.27 -20.76
C ALA A 158 2.88 0.67 -21.41
N MET A 159 3.07 0.56 -22.72
CA MET A 159 3.99 1.42 -23.48
C MET A 159 3.49 2.85 -23.63
N GLY A 160 2.17 3.01 -23.80
CA GLY A 160 1.52 4.31 -23.94
C GLY A 160 1.42 5.12 -22.63
N ARG A 161 1.67 4.51 -21.46
CA ARG A 161 1.70 5.23 -20.18
C ARG A 161 2.94 6.12 -20.13
N PHE A 162 2.75 7.40 -20.43
CA PHE A 162 3.80 8.40 -20.32
C PHE A 162 4.11 8.69 -18.84
N GLY A 163 5.40 8.59 -18.47
CA GLY A 163 5.84 8.72 -17.08
C GLY A 163 5.53 7.48 -16.24
N SER A 164 5.36 7.70 -14.95
CA SER A 164 5.10 6.65 -13.97
C SER A 164 3.63 6.22 -13.98
N GLY A 165 3.39 4.95 -13.76
CA GLY A 165 2.03 4.41 -13.65
C GLY A 165 1.97 2.92 -13.89
N TRP A 166 0.78 2.46 -14.25
CA TRP A 166 0.44 1.05 -14.39
C TRP A 166 -0.39 0.81 -15.64
N ALA A 167 -0.32 -0.39 -16.19
CA ALA A 167 -1.31 -0.91 -17.12
C ALA A 167 -2.04 -2.11 -16.50
N TRP A 168 -3.32 -2.26 -16.81
CA TRP A 168 -4.21 -3.18 -16.12
C TRP A 168 -5.05 -4.00 -17.10
N LEU A 169 -5.28 -5.27 -16.74
CA LEU A 169 -6.49 -5.99 -17.08
C LEU A 169 -7.45 -5.81 -15.90
N SER A 170 -8.60 -5.20 -16.14
CA SER A 170 -9.63 -4.94 -15.14
C SER A 170 -10.98 -5.50 -15.59
N ALA A 171 -11.93 -5.56 -14.66
CA ALA A 171 -13.32 -5.74 -14.97
C ALA A 171 -14.12 -4.51 -14.52
N ASP A 172 -15.04 -4.06 -15.34
CA ASP A 172 -15.99 -3.00 -15.00
C ASP A 172 -17.03 -3.48 -13.96
N PRO A 173 -17.91 -2.61 -13.43
CA PRO A 173 -18.94 -3.00 -12.48
C PRO A 173 -19.93 -4.06 -12.99
N GLN A 174 -20.01 -4.26 -14.31
CA GLN A 174 -20.83 -5.28 -14.95
C GLN A 174 -20.06 -6.60 -15.19
N GLY A 175 -18.78 -6.65 -14.79
CA GLY A 175 -17.91 -7.81 -14.95
C GLY A 175 -17.30 -7.97 -16.34
N LYS A 176 -17.44 -6.97 -17.22
CA LYS A 176 -16.83 -6.98 -18.55
C LYS A 176 -15.36 -6.61 -18.45
N LEU A 177 -14.50 -7.39 -19.10
CA LEU A 177 -13.06 -7.13 -19.14
C LEU A 177 -12.74 -5.89 -19.97
N LEU A 178 -11.74 -5.13 -19.48
CA LEU A 178 -11.15 -4.01 -20.21
C LEU A 178 -9.65 -3.92 -19.92
N VAL A 179 -8.94 -3.29 -20.84
CA VAL A 179 -7.53 -2.88 -20.66
C VAL A 179 -7.50 -1.38 -20.44
N GLU A 180 -6.85 -0.94 -19.39
CA GLU A 180 -6.72 0.46 -19.03
C GLU A 180 -5.33 0.79 -18.50
N SER A 181 -5.03 2.07 -18.32
CA SER A 181 -3.79 2.49 -17.64
C SER A 181 -4.06 3.65 -16.70
N THR A 182 -3.36 3.67 -15.58
CA THR A 182 -3.46 4.71 -14.55
C THR A 182 -2.12 5.41 -14.33
N ALA A 183 -2.15 6.69 -13.99
CA ALA A 183 -0.95 7.45 -13.66
C ALA A 183 -0.52 7.21 -12.21
N ASN A 184 0.77 7.31 -11.96
CA ASN A 184 1.36 7.22 -10.63
C ASN A 184 0.91 5.95 -9.88
N GLN A 185 0.30 6.09 -8.69
CA GLN A 185 -0.23 4.98 -7.92
C GLN A 185 -1.77 4.95 -7.92
N ASP A 186 -2.42 5.63 -8.86
CA ASP A 186 -3.86 5.48 -9.04
C ASP A 186 -4.20 4.03 -9.38
N SER A 187 -5.31 3.55 -8.82
CA SER A 187 -5.79 2.19 -9.01
C SER A 187 -7.13 2.21 -9.77
N PRO A 188 -7.44 1.22 -10.60
CA PRO A 188 -8.76 1.03 -11.18
C PRO A 188 -9.91 1.08 -10.17
N VAL A 189 -9.66 0.65 -8.94
CA VAL A 189 -10.62 0.70 -7.82
C VAL A 189 -11.14 2.12 -7.57
N MET A 190 -10.32 3.14 -7.77
CA MET A 190 -10.71 4.55 -7.61
C MET A 190 -11.72 5.02 -8.66
N GLN A 191 -11.88 4.25 -9.74
CA GLN A 191 -12.82 4.50 -10.85
C GLN A 191 -14.00 3.51 -10.84
N GLY A 192 -14.06 2.64 -9.83
CA GLY A 192 -15.11 1.63 -9.68
C GLY A 192 -14.82 0.32 -10.42
N ASN A 193 -13.68 0.18 -11.08
CA ASN A 193 -13.25 -1.05 -11.75
C ASN A 193 -12.54 -2.01 -10.78
N THR A 194 -12.53 -3.28 -11.08
CA THR A 194 -11.82 -4.31 -10.31
C THR A 194 -10.56 -4.73 -11.05
N PRO A 195 -9.35 -4.41 -10.56
CA PRO A 195 -8.11 -4.85 -11.18
C PRO A 195 -7.90 -6.34 -10.98
N LEU A 196 -7.52 -7.03 -12.06
CA LEU A 196 -7.27 -8.47 -12.10
C LEU A 196 -5.78 -8.78 -12.26
N LEU A 197 -5.10 -8.02 -13.11
CA LEU A 197 -3.68 -8.08 -13.40
C LEU A 197 -3.16 -6.67 -13.58
N GLY A 198 -2.01 -6.36 -13.02
CA GLY A 198 -1.32 -5.08 -13.25
C GLY A 198 0.14 -5.29 -13.61
N ILE A 199 0.68 -4.43 -14.48
CA ILE A 199 2.12 -4.25 -14.68
C ILE A 199 2.53 -2.87 -14.23
N ASP A 200 3.51 -2.81 -13.34
CA ASP A 200 4.15 -1.56 -12.91
C ASP A 200 5.10 -1.06 -14.00
N VAL A 201 4.85 0.13 -14.51
CA VAL A 201 5.72 0.78 -15.51
C VAL A 201 6.45 2.01 -14.96
N TRP A 202 6.47 2.16 -13.62
CA TRP A 202 7.46 3.00 -12.97
C TRP A 202 8.86 2.50 -13.28
N GLU A 203 9.82 3.38 -13.49
CA GLU A 203 11.19 2.97 -13.82
C GLU A 203 11.84 2.12 -12.73
N HIS A 204 11.47 2.30 -11.46
CA HIS A 204 11.97 1.47 -10.37
C HIS A 204 11.64 -0.02 -10.52
N ALA A 205 10.60 -0.36 -11.29
CA ALA A 205 10.18 -1.75 -11.50
C ALA A 205 11.05 -2.51 -12.51
N TYR A 206 11.85 -1.79 -13.34
CA TYR A 206 12.58 -2.45 -14.43
C TYR A 206 13.95 -1.85 -14.76
N TYR A 207 14.30 -0.66 -14.23
CA TYR A 207 15.47 0.09 -14.72
C TYR A 207 16.80 -0.60 -14.48
N LEU A 208 16.96 -1.35 -13.38
CA LEU A 208 18.21 -2.05 -13.09
C LEU A 208 18.58 -3.09 -14.15
N LEU A 209 17.59 -3.82 -14.67
CA LEU A 209 17.80 -4.86 -15.69
C LEU A 209 17.64 -4.33 -17.11
N TYR A 210 16.66 -3.47 -17.33
CA TYR A 210 16.26 -3.06 -18.69
C TYR A 210 16.62 -1.63 -19.06
N GLN A 211 16.98 -0.77 -18.11
CA GLN A 211 17.22 0.66 -18.28
C GLN A 211 16.04 1.32 -19.03
N ASN A 212 16.29 1.99 -20.15
CA ASN A 212 15.25 2.64 -20.96
C ASN A 212 14.44 1.68 -21.84
N ARG A 213 14.76 0.38 -21.83
CA ARG A 213 14.11 -0.62 -22.70
C ARG A 213 12.82 -1.16 -22.07
N ARG A 214 11.84 -0.27 -21.82
CA ARG A 214 10.54 -0.67 -21.27
C ARG A 214 9.87 -1.78 -22.07
N ALA A 215 10.02 -1.78 -23.40
CA ALA A 215 9.44 -2.81 -24.26
C ALA A 215 9.94 -4.22 -23.93
N ASP A 216 11.24 -4.36 -23.63
CA ASP A 216 11.83 -5.65 -23.25
C ASP A 216 11.29 -6.13 -21.91
N TYR A 217 11.15 -5.23 -20.93
CA TYR A 217 10.52 -5.54 -19.65
C TYR A 217 9.05 -5.98 -19.82
N VAL A 218 8.26 -5.24 -20.60
CA VAL A 218 6.85 -5.59 -20.85
C VAL A 218 6.75 -6.95 -21.52
N ASN A 219 7.64 -7.28 -22.46
CA ASN A 219 7.68 -8.59 -23.10
C ASN A 219 8.08 -9.69 -22.11
N ALA A 220 9.09 -9.46 -21.28
CA ALA A 220 9.53 -10.43 -20.26
C ALA A 220 8.48 -10.67 -19.16
N PHE A 221 7.66 -9.66 -18.86
CA PHE A 221 6.61 -9.76 -17.85
C PHE A 221 5.60 -10.88 -18.12
N TYR A 222 5.28 -11.16 -19.39
CA TYR A 222 4.36 -12.25 -19.73
C TYR A 222 4.85 -13.63 -19.31
N ASN A 223 6.15 -13.81 -19.09
CA ASN A 223 6.72 -15.09 -18.64
C ASN A 223 6.49 -15.37 -17.14
N VAL A 224 6.08 -14.36 -16.37
CA VAL A 224 5.92 -14.48 -14.92
C VAL A 224 4.47 -14.31 -14.45
N ILE A 225 3.51 -14.03 -15.35
CA ILE A 225 2.11 -13.86 -14.99
C ILE A 225 1.53 -15.17 -14.48
N ASP A 226 0.95 -15.15 -13.28
CA ASP A 226 0.18 -16.27 -12.73
C ASP A 226 -1.28 -16.20 -13.19
N TRP A 227 -1.56 -16.77 -14.36
CA TRP A 227 -2.91 -16.78 -14.92
C TRP A 227 -3.93 -17.54 -14.05
N ASP A 228 -3.50 -18.48 -13.19
CA ASP A 228 -4.38 -19.15 -12.25
C ASP A 228 -4.83 -18.19 -11.15
N ALA A 229 -3.90 -17.38 -10.63
CA ALA A 229 -4.22 -16.35 -9.65
C ALA A 229 -5.14 -15.27 -10.25
N VAL A 230 -4.85 -14.81 -11.46
CA VAL A 230 -5.72 -13.85 -12.19
C VAL A 230 -7.10 -14.45 -12.43
N GLY A 231 -7.19 -15.73 -12.84
CA GLY A 231 -8.44 -16.44 -13.05
C GLY A 231 -9.27 -16.59 -11.78
N LYS A 232 -8.63 -16.89 -10.64
CA LYS A 232 -9.30 -16.94 -9.33
C LYS A 232 -9.87 -15.58 -8.94
N ARG A 233 -9.12 -14.49 -9.16
CA ARG A 233 -9.63 -13.13 -8.92
C ARG A 233 -10.85 -12.82 -9.83
N PHE A 234 -10.78 -13.16 -11.11
CA PHE A 234 -11.90 -12.98 -12.04
C PHE A 234 -13.14 -13.74 -11.58
N ALA A 235 -12.99 -14.95 -11.05
CA ALA A 235 -14.10 -15.75 -10.55
C ALA A 235 -14.82 -15.14 -9.33
N THR A 236 -14.18 -14.19 -8.60
CA THR A 236 -14.82 -13.50 -7.46
C THR A 236 -15.73 -12.34 -7.89
N ILE A 237 -15.68 -11.94 -9.16
CA ILE A 237 -16.52 -10.87 -9.68
C ILE A 237 -17.94 -11.39 -9.80
N LYS A 238 -18.86 -10.74 -9.09
CA LYS A 238 -20.30 -11.06 -9.19
C LYS A 238 -20.79 -10.64 -10.57
N LYS A 239 -21.36 -11.60 -11.27
CA LYS A 239 -22.11 -11.38 -12.51
C LYS A 239 -23.49 -10.82 -12.20
#